data_744940e8f9d9fe0653e35f2d4c244d71
#
_entry.id   744940e8f9d9fe0653e35f2d4c244d71
#
_cell.length_a   1.000
_cell.length_b   1.000
_cell.length_c   1.000
_cell.angle_alpha   90.00
_cell.angle_beta   90.00
_cell.angle_gamma   90.00
#
_symmetry.space_group_name_H-M   'P 1'
#
loop_
_entity.id
_entity.type
_entity.pdbx_description
1 polymer ?
#
loop_
_entity_poly.entity_id
_entity_poly.type
_entity_poly.pdbx_seq_one_letter_code
_entity_poly.pdbx_strand_id
1 'polypeptide(L)'
;MSDFISDFWGYYIAVIALLGIVWCTWLLFSQRRITIAPGQKPDADTGHVWDDDLRELNNPLPRWWMWMFLLSCVFGVVYLILYPGLGAYGGVLGFSTRSELASQRAAAEANVRPLYARYVGMDIKQIAVDPQAHEIGQRLFLNNCAQCHGSDAGGSKGFPNLTDNDWLYGGDPETILTTITKGRHGVMPSLAAVVDGNQAVNVAHYVRSLSGLAYDPIKAARGEPTFKSVCAACHMATGKGNQALGAPNLTDRTWLYGSSEATIVETILKGRDNTMPAHENLLSPEKIRLLAAYVWGLSNSSTAGRDALTGTSQ
;
A
#
# COMPACT_ATOMS: atom_id res chain seq x y z
N MET A 1 -24.99 -5.80 6.22
CA MET A 1 -25.51 -4.43 6.31
C MET A 1 -25.47 -3.85 4.91
N SER A 2 -26.56 -3.25 4.46
CA SER A 2 -26.58 -2.54 3.19
C SER A 2 -25.72 -1.28 3.32
N ASP A 3 -24.90 -0.99 2.33
CA ASP A 3 -24.11 0.25 2.28
C ASP A 3 -24.98 1.51 1.96
N PHE A 4 -26.32 1.35 1.99
CA PHE A 4 -27.27 2.42 1.71
C PHE A 4 -27.60 3.23 2.96
N ILE A 5 -27.67 4.55 2.79
CA ILE A 5 -27.96 5.51 3.85
C ILE A 5 -29.40 5.34 4.42
N SER A 6 -30.33 4.75 3.65
CA SER A 6 -31.71 4.46 4.07
C SER A 6 -32.28 3.23 3.37
N ASP A 7 -33.27 2.59 3.98
CA ASP A 7 -33.96 1.41 3.46
C ASP A 7 -34.75 1.71 2.16
N PHE A 8 -35.07 2.99 1.89
CA PHE A 8 -35.72 3.43 0.67
C PHE A 8 -35.02 2.92 -0.58
N TRP A 9 -33.70 3.02 -0.64
CA TRP A 9 -32.92 2.56 -1.80
C TRP A 9 -32.97 1.06 -2.01
N GLY A 10 -33.08 0.29 -0.93
CA GLY A 10 -33.27 -1.15 -1.01
C GLY A 10 -34.61 -1.52 -1.69
N TYR A 11 -35.71 -0.89 -1.27
CA TYR A 11 -37.01 -1.09 -1.88
C TYR A 11 -37.06 -0.59 -3.31
N TYR A 12 -36.48 0.57 -3.59
CA TYR A 12 -36.41 1.13 -4.94
C TYR A 12 -35.75 0.18 -5.92
N ILE A 13 -34.59 -0.39 -5.56
CA ILE A 13 -33.87 -1.37 -6.41
C ILE A 13 -34.71 -2.64 -6.57
N ALA A 14 -35.28 -3.18 -5.50
CA ALA A 14 -36.09 -4.39 -5.55
C ALA A 14 -37.30 -4.25 -6.47
N VAL A 15 -38.03 -3.13 -6.36
CA VAL A 15 -39.21 -2.86 -7.19
C VAL A 15 -38.81 -2.75 -8.66
N ILE A 16 -37.77 -1.98 -9.01
CA ILE A 16 -37.34 -1.84 -10.41
C ILE A 16 -36.87 -3.17 -10.99
N ALA A 17 -36.07 -3.94 -10.24
CA ALA A 17 -35.54 -5.22 -10.71
C ALA A 17 -36.68 -6.23 -10.98
N LEU A 18 -37.62 -6.38 -10.04
CA LEU A 18 -38.75 -7.30 -10.18
C LEU A 18 -39.73 -6.88 -11.27
N LEU A 19 -40.08 -5.58 -11.32
CA LEU A 19 -40.93 -5.05 -12.40
C LEU A 19 -40.26 -5.20 -13.77
N GLY A 20 -38.91 -5.02 -13.86
CA GLY A 20 -38.17 -5.24 -15.09
C GLY A 20 -38.25 -6.69 -15.57
N ILE A 21 -38.10 -7.68 -14.67
CA ILE A 21 -38.25 -9.11 -15.03
C ILE A 21 -39.68 -9.41 -15.48
N VAL A 22 -40.68 -8.91 -14.76
CA VAL A 22 -42.10 -9.09 -15.13
C VAL A 22 -42.39 -8.46 -16.49
N TRP A 23 -41.93 -7.23 -16.73
CA TRP A 23 -42.10 -6.53 -17.99
C TRP A 23 -41.44 -7.28 -19.17
N CYS A 24 -40.19 -7.73 -19.00
CA CYS A 24 -39.47 -8.48 -20.02
C CYS A 24 -40.19 -9.80 -20.34
N THR A 25 -40.67 -10.49 -19.33
CA THR A 25 -41.45 -11.73 -19.50
C THR A 25 -42.78 -11.46 -20.22
N TRP A 26 -43.45 -10.38 -19.83
CA TRP A 26 -44.71 -9.98 -20.51
C TRP A 26 -44.45 -9.60 -21.96
N LEU A 27 -43.41 -8.85 -22.26
CA LEU A 27 -43.06 -8.53 -23.68
C LEU A 27 -42.75 -9.78 -24.47
N LEU A 28 -42.00 -10.74 -23.94
CA LEU A 28 -41.72 -12.01 -24.60
C LEU A 28 -42.99 -12.74 -25.03
N PHE A 29 -43.99 -12.81 -24.14
CA PHE A 29 -45.24 -13.49 -24.43
C PHE A 29 -46.16 -12.66 -25.34
N SER A 30 -46.18 -11.34 -25.23
CA SER A 30 -46.95 -10.46 -26.06
C SER A 30 -46.49 -10.46 -27.53
N GLN A 31 -45.16 -10.55 -27.73
CA GLN A 31 -44.54 -10.58 -29.06
C GLN A 31 -44.46 -12.00 -29.66
N ARG A 32 -44.93 -13.02 -28.96
CA ARG A 32 -44.88 -14.42 -29.42
C ARG A 32 -45.77 -14.67 -30.64
N ARG A 33 -46.88 -13.94 -30.76
CA ARG A 33 -47.83 -14.08 -31.84
C ARG A 33 -47.74 -12.91 -32.80
N ILE A 34 -47.36 -13.21 -34.02
CA ILE A 34 -47.45 -12.22 -35.11
C ILE A 34 -48.92 -12.05 -35.48
N THR A 35 -49.41 -10.85 -35.39
CA THR A 35 -50.75 -10.51 -35.90
C THR A 35 -50.60 -10.19 -37.38
N ILE A 36 -50.92 -11.15 -38.25
CA ILE A 36 -50.97 -10.94 -39.69
C ILE A 36 -52.31 -10.29 -40.02
N ALA A 37 -52.29 -9.13 -40.68
CA ALA A 37 -53.51 -8.48 -41.11
C ALA A 37 -54.25 -9.31 -42.23
N PRO A 38 -55.58 -9.30 -42.28
CA PRO A 38 -56.32 -10.03 -43.31
C PRO A 38 -55.82 -9.66 -44.69
N GLY A 39 -55.32 -10.66 -45.46
CA GLY A 39 -54.81 -10.47 -46.84
C GLY A 39 -53.28 -10.24 -46.95
N GLN A 40 -52.55 -10.12 -45.85
CA GLN A 40 -51.06 -10.09 -45.86
C GLN A 40 -50.43 -11.50 -45.87
N LYS A 41 -49.34 -11.64 -46.61
CA LYS A 41 -48.60 -12.89 -46.63
C LYS A 41 -47.82 -13.05 -45.26
N PRO A 42 -47.55 -14.30 -44.84
CA PRO A 42 -46.83 -14.56 -43.57
C PRO A 42 -45.43 -13.98 -43.49
N ASP A 43 -44.84 -13.65 -44.61
CA ASP A 43 -43.47 -13.10 -44.77
C ASP A 43 -43.48 -11.61 -45.16
N ALA A 44 -44.61 -10.91 -44.93
CA ALA A 44 -44.70 -9.48 -45.20
C ALA A 44 -43.71 -8.68 -44.32
N ASP A 45 -43.24 -7.57 -44.87
CA ASP A 45 -42.38 -6.65 -44.12
C ASP A 45 -43.17 -5.89 -43.03
N THR A 46 -42.46 -5.34 -42.05
CA THR A 46 -43.06 -4.54 -40.96
C THR A 46 -43.51 -3.15 -41.43
N GLY A 47 -43.19 -2.76 -42.68
CA GLY A 47 -43.38 -1.42 -43.25
C GLY A 47 -42.22 -0.46 -42.90
N HIS A 48 -41.27 -0.87 -42.09
CA HIS A 48 -40.06 -0.08 -41.79
C HIS A 48 -39.00 -0.33 -42.88
N VAL A 49 -38.42 0.76 -43.39
CA VAL A 49 -37.32 0.74 -44.37
C VAL A 49 -36.14 1.48 -43.78
N TRP A 50 -35.00 0.80 -43.77
CA TRP A 50 -33.71 1.33 -43.28
C TRP A 50 -32.80 1.53 -44.50
N ASP A 51 -31.96 2.55 -44.50
CA ASP A 51 -30.96 2.81 -45.56
C ASP A 51 -31.53 2.70 -47.00
N ASP A 52 -32.70 3.28 -47.22
CA ASP A 52 -33.43 3.37 -48.48
C ASP A 52 -33.99 2.04 -49.04
N ASP A 53 -33.37 0.89 -48.80
CA ASP A 53 -33.78 -0.39 -49.44
C ASP A 53 -33.86 -1.58 -48.45
N LEU A 54 -33.31 -1.49 -47.25
CA LEU A 54 -33.31 -2.58 -46.27
C LEU A 54 -34.67 -2.67 -45.57
N ARG A 55 -35.42 -3.74 -45.84
CA ARG A 55 -36.74 -3.99 -45.25
C ARG A 55 -36.69 -5.02 -44.15
N GLU A 56 -37.37 -4.73 -43.06
CA GLU A 56 -37.49 -5.62 -41.90
C GLU A 56 -38.64 -6.60 -42.14
N LEU A 57 -38.34 -7.91 -42.11
CA LEU A 57 -39.34 -8.97 -42.25
C LEU A 57 -40.03 -9.25 -40.94
N ASN A 58 -41.37 -9.40 -40.94
CA ASN A 58 -42.14 -9.69 -39.75
C ASN A 58 -42.15 -11.20 -39.44
N ASN A 59 -40.96 -11.73 -39.05
CA ASN A 59 -40.77 -13.13 -38.71
C ASN A 59 -41.07 -13.43 -37.25
N PRO A 60 -41.66 -14.59 -36.89
CA PRO A 60 -41.87 -14.99 -35.52
C PRO A 60 -40.54 -15.26 -34.85
N LEU A 61 -40.46 -14.97 -33.53
CA LEU A 61 -39.30 -15.29 -32.71
C LEU A 61 -38.95 -16.77 -32.78
N PRO A 62 -37.70 -17.17 -33.02
CA PRO A 62 -37.27 -18.57 -32.97
C PRO A 62 -37.61 -19.20 -31.63
N ARG A 63 -38.17 -20.42 -31.63
CA ARG A 63 -38.55 -21.11 -30.37
C ARG A 63 -37.41 -21.27 -29.37
N TRP A 64 -36.21 -21.57 -29.89
CA TRP A 64 -35.05 -21.72 -29.03
C TRP A 64 -34.66 -20.42 -28.32
N TRP A 65 -34.80 -19.29 -29.01
CA TRP A 65 -34.50 -17.96 -28.47
C TRP A 65 -35.50 -17.57 -27.35
N MET A 66 -36.80 -17.86 -27.59
CA MET A 66 -37.82 -17.68 -26.58
C MET A 66 -37.53 -18.48 -25.31
N TRP A 67 -37.14 -19.76 -25.45
CA TRP A 67 -36.81 -20.59 -24.29
C TRP A 67 -35.54 -20.11 -23.58
N MET A 68 -34.52 -19.71 -24.33
CA MET A 68 -33.31 -19.16 -23.75
C MET A 68 -33.59 -17.91 -22.90
N PHE A 69 -34.42 -17.00 -23.44
CA PHE A 69 -34.80 -15.79 -22.71
C PHE A 69 -35.66 -16.10 -21.49
N LEU A 70 -36.62 -17.00 -21.55
CA LEU A 70 -37.43 -17.42 -20.41
C LEU A 70 -36.56 -18.07 -19.34
N LEU A 71 -35.60 -18.94 -19.71
CA LEU A 71 -34.65 -19.55 -18.78
C LEU A 71 -33.75 -18.50 -18.09
N SER A 72 -33.37 -17.47 -18.82
CA SER A 72 -32.60 -16.36 -18.22
C SER A 72 -33.41 -15.57 -17.19
N CYS A 73 -34.69 -15.37 -17.43
CA CYS A 73 -35.57 -14.74 -16.43
C CYS A 73 -35.76 -15.63 -15.19
N VAL A 74 -35.97 -16.93 -15.40
CA VAL A 74 -36.05 -17.90 -14.28
C VAL A 74 -34.74 -17.93 -13.49
N PHE A 75 -33.61 -17.99 -14.18
CA PHE A 75 -32.28 -17.89 -13.55
C PHE A 75 -32.14 -16.61 -12.74
N GLY A 76 -32.55 -15.47 -13.32
CA GLY A 76 -32.49 -14.17 -12.61
C GLY A 76 -33.29 -14.18 -11.31
N VAL A 77 -34.52 -14.73 -11.34
CA VAL A 77 -35.36 -14.86 -10.13
C VAL A 77 -34.71 -15.78 -9.10
N VAL A 78 -34.23 -16.96 -9.50
CA VAL A 78 -33.53 -17.91 -8.62
C VAL A 78 -32.29 -17.27 -8.03
N TYR A 79 -31.49 -16.56 -8.84
CA TYR A 79 -30.31 -15.84 -8.39
C TYR A 79 -30.65 -14.78 -7.34
N LEU A 80 -31.68 -13.95 -7.57
CA LEU A 80 -32.12 -12.91 -6.63
C LEU A 80 -32.69 -13.46 -5.32
N ILE A 81 -33.22 -14.69 -5.32
CA ILE A 81 -33.63 -15.39 -4.09
C ILE A 81 -32.40 -15.88 -3.31
N LEU A 82 -31.42 -16.46 -4.00
CA LEU A 82 -30.26 -17.10 -3.36
C LEU A 82 -29.19 -16.11 -2.95
N TYR A 83 -28.92 -15.11 -3.77
CA TYR A 83 -27.82 -14.16 -3.59
C TYR A 83 -28.32 -12.73 -3.36
N PRO A 84 -27.49 -11.85 -2.77
CA PRO A 84 -27.84 -10.44 -2.60
C PRO A 84 -27.92 -9.74 -3.97
N GLY A 85 -29.04 -9.11 -4.26
CA GLY A 85 -29.27 -8.37 -5.51
C GLY A 85 -30.50 -7.47 -5.44
N LEU A 86 -31.26 -7.55 -4.33
CA LEU A 86 -32.46 -6.74 -4.08
C LEU A 86 -32.22 -5.74 -2.94
N GLY A 87 -31.19 -4.88 -3.11
CA GLY A 87 -30.88 -3.84 -2.12
C GLY A 87 -30.47 -4.40 -0.76
N ALA A 88 -31.29 -4.23 0.27
CA ALA A 88 -30.99 -4.67 1.64
C ALA A 88 -31.19 -6.18 1.87
N TYR A 89 -31.79 -6.89 0.91
CA TYR A 89 -31.99 -8.35 1.04
C TYR A 89 -30.69 -9.11 0.78
N GLY A 90 -30.25 -9.88 1.78
CA GLY A 90 -28.97 -10.61 1.75
C GLY A 90 -28.97 -11.95 0.99
N GLY A 91 -30.13 -12.36 0.43
CA GLY A 91 -30.29 -13.68 -0.17
C GLY A 91 -30.38 -14.80 0.87
N VAL A 92 -30.94 -15.96 0.47
CA VAL A 92 -31.07 -17.14 1.35
C VAL A 92 -29.70 -17.69 1.76
N LEU A 93 -28.69 -17.59 0.87
CA LEU A 93 -27.33 -18.07 1.14
C LEU A 93 -26.51 -17.14 2.04
N GLY A 94 -26.99 -15.91 2.32
CA GLY A 94 -26.25 -14.93 3.14
C GLY A 94 -24.88 -14.58 2.57
N PHE A 95 -24.69 -14.74 1.27
CA PHE A 95 -23.40 -14.49 0.60
C PHE A 95 -23.02 -13.03 0.71
N SER A 96 -21.75 -12.77 1.02
CA SER A 96 -21.15 -11.44 0.99
C SER A 96 -19.71 -11.57 0.53
N THR A 97 -19.29 -10.73 -0.42
CA THR A 97 -17.90 -10.68 -0.88
C THR A 97 -16.93 -10.36 0.25
N ARG A 98 -17.37 -9.59 1.25
CA ARG A 98 -16.57 -9.30 2.46
C ARG A 98 -16.41 -10.56 3.34
N SER A 99 -17.49 -11.32 3.57
CA SER A 99 -17.42 -12.55 4.37
C SER A 99 -16.59 -13.62 3.66
N GLU A 100 -16.75 -13.75 2.35
CA GLU A 100 -15.96 -14.68 1.54
C GLU A 100 -14.47 -14.31 1.57
N LEU A 101 -14.13 -13.04 1.35
CA LEU A 101 -12.76 -12.56 1.46
C LEU A 101 -12.18 -12.77 2.86
N ALA A 102 -12.98 -12.52 3.92
CA ALA A 102 -12.54 -12.72 5.30
C ALA A 102 -12.28 -14.21 5.59
N SER A 103 -13.15 -15.11 5.10
CA SER A 103 -12.97 -16.56 5.27
C SER A 103 -11.75 -17.08 4.51
N GLN A 104 -11.54 -16.63 3.26
CA GLN A 104 -10.38 -16.99 2.46
C GLN A 104 -9.08 -16.49 3.09
N ARG A 105 -9.07 -15.24 3.61
CA ARG A 105 -7.92 -14.70 4.34
C ARG A 105 -7.63 -15.50 5.62
N ALA A 106 -8.66 -15.81 6.40
CA ALA A 106 -8.49 -16.62 7.61
C ALA A 106 -7.95 -18.02 7.30
N ALA A 107 -8.45 -18.67 6.25
CA ALA A 107 -7.94 -19.97 5.79
C ALA A 107 -6.48 -19.87 5.32
N ALA A 108 -6.13 -18.85 4.53
CA ALA A 108 -4.76 -18.62 4.09
C ALA A 108 -3.82 -18.35 5.27
N GLU A 109 -4.25 -17.54 6.25
CA GLU A 109 -3.49 -17.28 7.47
C GLU A 109 -3.31 -18.54 8.33
N ALA A 110 -4.35 -19.36 8.48
CA ALA A 110 -4.26 -20.63 9.21
C ALA A 110 -3.23 -21.59 8.59
N ASN A 111 -3.13 -21.62 7.24
CA ASN A 111 -2.16 -22.45 6.54
C ASN A 111 -0.70 -21.99 6.72
N VAL A 112 -0.47 -20.69 6.81
CA VAL A 112 0.91 -20.15 6.95
C VAL A 112 1.32 -19.91 8.40
N ARG A 113 0.38 -19.85 9.34
CA ARG A 113 0.64 -19.62 10.75
C ARG A 113 1.66 -20.60 11.38
N PRO A 114 1.59 -21.94 11.13
CA PRO A 114 2.59 -22.86 11.66
C PRO A 114 4.01 -22.55 11.21
N LEU A 115 4.17 -22.05 9.97
CA LEU A 115 5.46 -21.65 9.41
C LEU A 115 6.07 -20.46 10.18
N TYR A 116 5.24 -19.49 10.56
CA TYR A 116 5.71 -18.30 11.30
C TYR A 116 5.86 -18.57 12.80
N ALA A 117 5.06 -19.47 13.37
CA ALA A 117 5.04 -19.76 14.81
C ALA A 117 6.40 -20.17 15.36
N ARG A 118 7.23 -20.86 14.57
CA ARG A 118 8.57 -21.27 14.96
C ARG A 118 9.51 -20.10 15.28
N TYR A 119 9.25 -18.91 14.73
CA TYR A 119 10.09 -17.73 14.91
C TYR A 119 9.68 -16.82 16.07
N VAL A 120 8.54 -17.06 16.72
CA VAL A 120 7.97 -16.20 17.76
C VAL A 120 8.91 -16.05 18.97
N GLY A 121 9.55 -17.15 19.40
CA GLY A 121 10.42 -17.17 20.57
C GLY A 121 11.92 -17.06 20.26
N MET A 122 12.30 -16.95 18.98
CA MET A 122 13.70 -16.92 18.58
C MET A 122 14.28 -15.50 18.68
N ASP A 123 15.58 -15.41 18.98
CA ASP A 123 16.31 -14.15 18.87
C ASP A 123 16.35 -13.66 17.41
N ILE A 124 16.21 -12.33 17.22
CA ILE A 124 16.16 -11.74 15.87
C ILE A 124 17.44 -12.01 15.09
N LYS A 125 18.59 -12.02 15.74
CA LYS A 125 19.87 -12.32 15.08
C LYS A 125 19.96 -13.78 14.62
N GLN A 126 19.38 -14.70 15.39
CA GLN A 126 19.27 -16.11 14.98
C GLN A 126 18.31 -16.28 13.79
N ILE A 127 17.21 -15.55 13.78
CA ILE A 127 16.27 -15.54 12.65
C ILE A 127 16.95 -14.97 11.39
N ALA A 128 17.76 -13.94 11.52
CA ALA A 128 18.43 -13.27 10.39
C ALA A 128 19.41 -14.18 9.61
N VAL A 129 19.94 -15.21 10.25
CA VAL A 129 20.84 -16.20 9.59
C VAL A 129 20.11 -17.44 9.09
N ASP A 130 18.82 -17.61 9.38
CA ASP A 130 18.01 -18.71 8.84
C ASP A 130 17.63 -18.42 7.38
N PRO A 131 18.05 -19.28 6.39
CA PRO A 131 17.79 -19.02 4.99
C PRO A 131 16.29 -18.94 4.65
N GLN A 132 15.45 -19.74 5.31
CA GLN A 132 14.00 -19.72 5.08
C GLN A 132 13.36 -18.45 5.65
N ALA A 133 13.81 -18.00 6.83
CA ALA A 133 13.36 -16.72 7.40
C ALA A 133 13.76 -15.55 6.51
N HIS A 134 14.98 -15.58 5.97
CA HIS A 134 15.47 -14.55 5.03
C HIS A 134 14.60 -14.47 3.78
N GLU A 135 14.27 -15.59 3.15
CA GLU A 135 13.40 -15.62 1.96
C GLU A 135 11.98 -15.10 2.27
N ILE A 136 11.40 -15.49 3.40
CA ILE A 136 10.10 -14.97 3.84
C ILE A 136 10.18 -13.48 4.14
N GLY A 137 11.21 -13.04 4.87
CA GLY A 137 11.45 -11.64 5.20
C GLY A 137 11.61 -10.77 3.96
N GLN A 138 12.34 -11.24 2.96
CA GLN A 138 12.50 -10.57 1.67
C GLN A 138 11.15 -10.37 0.95
N ARG A 139 10.32 -11.42 0.88
CA ARG A 139 8.98 -11.31 0.27
C ARG A 139 8.07 -10.33 1.03
N LEU A 140 8.11 -10.37 2.35
CA LEU A 140 7.38 -9.42 3.19
C LEU A 140 7.86 -7.98 2.97
N PHE A 141 9.17 -7.78 2.86
CA PHE A 141 9.79 -6.49 2.57
C PHE A 141 9.38 -5.94 1.21
N LEU A 142 9.47 -6.75 0.16
CA LEU A 142 9.07 -6.36 -1.20
C LEU A 142 7.58 -5.94 -1.28
N ASN A 143 6.72 -6.61 -0.52
CA ASN A 143 5.29 -6.33 -0.54
C ASN A 143 4.86 -5.13 0.33
N ASN A 144 5.63 -4.78 1.38
CA ASN A 144 5.17 -3.79 2.36
C ASN A 144 6.13 -2.60 2.54
N CYS A 145 7.40 -2.73 2.18
CA CYS A 145 8.45 -1.76 2.52
C CYS A 145 9.14 -1.16 1.28
N ALA A 146 9.26 -1.95 0.21
CA ALA A 146 10.01 -1.58 -0.99
C ALA A 146 9.49 -0.33 -1.70
N GLN A 147 8.21 0.00 -1.56
CA GLN A 147 7.63 1.21 -2.15
C GLN A 147 8.34 2.49 -1.68
N CYS A 148 8.78 2.52 -0.42
CA CYS A 148 9.49 3.65 0.16
C CYS A 148 11.00 3.43 0.20
N HIS A 149 11.44 2.23 0.63
CA HIS A 149 12.86 1.93 0.85
C HIS A 149 13.60 1.37 -0.36
N GLY A 150 12.93 1.19 -1.51
CA GLY A 150 13.50 0.55 -2.69
C GLY A 150 13.46 -0.98 -2.59
N SER A 151 13.44 -1.68 -3.72
CA SER A 151 13.46 -3.16 -3.76
C SER A 151 14.80 -3.74 -3.32
N ASP A 152 15.86 -2.96 -3.43
CA ASP A 152 17.23 -3.24 -2.96
C ASP A 152 17.47 -2.76 -1.52
N ALA A 153 16.45 -2.16 -0.89
CA ALA A 153 16.52 -1.52 0.42
C ALA A 153 17.52 -0.35 0.51
N GLY A 154 18.01 0.14 -0.65
CA GLY A 154 18.97 1.24 -0.73
C GLY A 154 18.39 2.62 -0.41
N GLY A 155 17.08 2.71 -0.19
CA GLY A 155 16.39 3.96 0.11
C GLY A 155 16.21 4.87 -1.11
N SER A 156 15.74 6.06 -0.84
CA SER A 156 15.62 7.15 -1.81
C SER A 156 15.55 8.49 -1.09
N LYS A 157 15.46 9.60 -1.83
CA LYS A 157 15.39 10.93 -1.19
C LYS A 157 14.22 11.00 -0.20
N GLY A 158 14.52 11.18 1.08
CA GLY A 158 13.56 11.22 2.18
C GLY A 158 13.27 9.86 2.82
N PHE A 159 13.77 8.76 2.25
CA PHE A 159 13.62 7.40 2.80
C PHE A 159 14.99 6.78 3.04
N PRO A 160 15.30 6.36 4.29
CA PRO A 160 16.63 5.87 4.63
C PRO A 160 17.00 4.58 3.88
N ASN A 161 18.30 4.48 3.58
CA ASN A 161 18.94 3.24 3.19
C ASN A 161 18.97 2.28 4.39
N LEU A 162 18.60 1.04 4.18
CA LEU A 162 18.55 0.00 5.24
C LEU A 162 19.70 -1.02 5.10
N THR A 163 20.59 -0.81 4.13
CA THR A 163 21.73 -1.70 3.86
C THR A 163 23.04 -1.16 4.47
N ASP A 164 23.04 0.09 4.91
CA ASP A 164 24.18 0.72 5.59
C ASP A 164 24.08 0.62 7.11
N ASN A 165 25.06 1.25 7.83
CA ASN A 165 25.09 1.29 9.28
C ASN A 165 24.66 2.63 9.87
N ASP A 166 24.05 3.51 9.05
CA ASP A 166 23.64 4.85 9.47
C ASP A 166 22.16 4.87 9.86
N TRP A 167 21.90 4.66 11.13
CA TRP A 167 20.58 4.53 11.72
C TRP A 167 20.12 5.79 12.44
N LEU A 168 18.98 6.36 12.04
CA LEU A 168 18.41 7.55 12.69
C LEU A 168 17.96 7.30 14.14
N TYR A 169 17.41 6.11 14.42
CA TYR A 169 16.85 5.75 15.74
C TYR A 169 17.57 4.58 16.42
N GLY A 170 18.61 4.06 15.78
CA GLY A 170 19.36 2.89 16.22
C GLY A 170 19.11 1.67 15.35
N GLY A 171 20.19 0.88 15.14
CA GLY A 171 20.22 -0.31 14.27
C GLY A 171 20.26 -1.62 15.04
N ASP A 172 20.02 -1.62 16.35
CA ASP A 172 19.89 -2.86 17.10
C ASP A 172 18.56 -3.57 16.79
N PRO A 173 18.48 -4.90 16.89
CA PRO A 173 17.33 -5.68 16.47
C PRO A 173 16.01 -5.26 17.11
N GLU A 174 16.01 -4.94 18.40
CA GLU A 174 14.79 -4.57 19.14
C GLU A 174 14.34 -3.16 18.80
N THR A 175 15.26 -2.26 18.49
CA THR A 175 14.93 -0.91 17.99
C THR A 175 14.35 -0.98 16.59
N ILE A 176 14.89 -1.81 15.71
CA ILE A 176 14.32 -2.06 14.37
C ILE A 176 12.91 -2.66 14.50
N LEU A 177 12.74 -3.68 15.36
CA LEU A 177 11.43 -4.28 15.65
C LEU A 177 10.42 -3.23 16.13
N THR A 178 10.82 -2.38 17.06
CA THR A 178 9.99 -1.28 17.60
C THR A 178 9.65 -0.27 16.50
N THR A 179 10.63 0.08 15.65
CA THR A 179 10.45 1.02 14.55
C THR A 179 9.42 0.51 13.51
N ILE A 180 9.47 -0.77 13.16
CA ILE A 180 8.49 -1.37 12.26
C ILE A 180 7.13 -1.46 12.94
N THR A 181 7.09 -1.89 14.21
CA THR A 181 5.83 -2.09 14.95
C THR A 181 5.07 -0.78 15.12
N LYS A 182 5.74 0.25 15.69
CA LYS A 182 5.13 1.50 16.14
C LYS A 182 5.25 2.65 15.13
N GLY A 183 6.09 2.48 14.12
CA GLY A 183 6.46 3.57 13.23
C GLY A 183 7.38 4.60 13.88
N ARG A 184 7.70 5.64 13.12
CA ARG A 184 8.49 6.80 13.59
C ARG A 184 7.95 8.07 13.00
N HIS A 185 7.95 9.14 13.78
CA HIS A 185 7.68 10.48 13.33
C HIS A 185 8.85 11.37 13.69
N GLY A 186 9.60 11.78 12.68
CA GLY A 186 10.79 12.63 12.84
C GLY A 186 10.50 14.04 12.34
N VAL A 187 10.69 15.03 13.20
CA VAL A 187 10.47 16.44 12.89
C VAL A 187 11.73 17.25 13.15
N MET A 188 12.27 17.86 12.09
CA MET A 188 13.18 19.00 12.20
C MET A 188 12.36 20.27 11.93
N PRO A 189 12.13 21.13 12.92
CA PRO A 189 11.30 22.33 12.72
C PRO A 189 11.97 23.32 11.74
N SER A 190 11.17 24.16 11.10
CA SER A 190 11.68 25.32 10.37
C SER A 190 12.41 26.26 11.32
N LEU A 191 13.63 26.65 10.97
CA LEU A 191 14.43 27.60 11.75
C LEU A 191 14.42 29.01 11.17
N ALA A 192 13.58 29.30 10.16
CA ALA A 192 13.51 30.60 9.48
C ALA A 192 13.21 31.79 10.42
N ALA A 193 12.61 31.54 11.58
CA ALA A 193 12.34 32.57 12.57
C ALA A 193 13.59 33.01 13.39
N VAL A 194 14.63 32.17 13.43
CA VAL A 194 15.85 32.38 14.28
C VAL A 194 17.15 32.34 13.49
N VAL A 195 17.10 31.86 12.23
CA VAL A 195 18.25 31.75 11.32
C VAL A 195 17.86 32.40 9.99
N ASP A 196 18.49 33.50 9.63
CA ASP A 196 18.27 34.14 8.32
C ASP A 196 18.96 33.37 7.18
N GLY A 197 18.67 33.77 5.93
CA GLY A 197 19.20 33.07 4.74
C GLY A 197 20.73 33.06 4.67
N ASN A 198 21.43 34.13 5.07
CA ASN A 198 22.89 34.20 5.07
C ASN A 198 23.47 33.32 6.17
N GLN A 199 22.87 33.31 7.35
CA GLN A 199 23.24 32.44 8.45
C GLN A 199 23.03 30.97 8.06
N ALA A 200 21.91 30.62 7.38
CA ALA A 200 21.65 29.28 6.89
C ALA A 200 22.71 28.80 5.89
N VAL A 201 23.18 29.68 4.97
CA VAL A 201 24.29 29.39 4.07
C VAL A 201 25.59 29.14 4.86
N ASN A 202 25.91 29.98 5.83
CA ASN A 202 27.09 29.80 6.65
C ASN A 202 27.06 28.47 7.44
N VAL A 203 25.91 28.14 8.06
CA VAL A 203 25.69 26.86 8.76
C VAL A 203 25.80 25.69 7.79
N ALA A 204 25.26 25.80 6.55
CA ALA A 204 25.39 24.74 5.57
C ALA A 204 26.87 24.43 5.24
N HIS A 205 27.72 25.44 5.12
CA HIS A 205 29.17 25.25 4.92
C HIS A 205 29.84 24.63 6.15
N TYR A 206 29.44 25.02 7.36
CA TYR A 206 29.94 24.38 8.58
C TYR A 206 29.55 22.90 8.64
N VAL A 207 28.29 22.56 8.37
CA VAL A 207 27.81 21.17 8.33
C VAL A 207 28.54 20.36 7.26
N ARG A 208 28.75 20.92 6.06
CA ARG A 208 29.56 20.28 5.01
C ARG A 208 31.01 20.04 5.44
N SER A 209 31.59 20.92 6.25
CA SER A 209 32.94 20.73 6.78
C SER A 209 33.02 19.56 7.78
N LEU A 210 31.96 19.33 8.55
CA LEU A 210 31.88 18.20 9.49
C LEU A 210 31.93 16.84 8.79
N SER A 211 31.31 16.74 7.60
CA SER A 211 31.24 15.51 6.81
C SER A 211 32.40 15.38 5.79
N GLY A 212 33.37 16.29 5.78
CA GLY A 212 34.51 16.25 4.88
C GLY A 212 34.13 16.54 3.41
N LEU A 213 33.03 17.21 3.15
CA LEU A 213 32.62 17.69 1.85
C LEU A 213 33.31 19.02 1.52
N ALA A 214 33.35 19.40 0.23
CA ALA A 214 33.86 20.70 -0.18
C ALA A 214 33.04 21.85 0.41
N TYR A 215 33.70 22.84 1.03
CA TYR A 215 33.09 23.96 1.72
C TYR A 215 33.91 25.24 1.60
N ASP A 216 33.32 26.38 1.89
CA ASP A 216 34.01 27.67 2.05
C ASP A 216 34.46 27.83 3.51
N PRO A 217 35.77 27.91 3.81
CA PRO A 217 36.26 28.01 5.18
C PRO A 217 35.81 29.27 5.92
N ILE A 218 35.60 30.38 5.23
CA ILE A 218 35.18 31.64 5.82
C ILE A 218 33.71 31.52 6.26
N LYS A 219 32.86 31.00 5.37
CA LYS A 219 31.46 30.75 5.68
C LYS A 219 31.30 29.71 6.81
N ALA A 220 32.08 28.63 6.77
CA ALA A 220 32.06 27.60 7.82
C ALA A 220 32.41 28.19 9.19
N ALA A 221 33.49 28.99 9.30
CA ALA A 221 33.87 29.67 10.53
C ALA A 221 32.76 30.61 11.07
N ARG A 222 32.02 31.28 10.16
CA ARG A 222 30.86 32.10 10.54
C ARG A 222 29.64 31.28 10.93
N GLY A 223 29.47 30.07 10.38
CA GLY A 223 28.35 29.18 10.66
C GLY A 223 28.46 28.42 11.97
N GLU A 224 29.70 28.16 12.45
CA GLU A 224 29.98 27.39 13.64
C GLU A 224 29.28 27.93 14.91
N PRO A 225 29.30 29.23 15.24
CA PRO A 225 28.60 29.76 16.42
C PRO A 225 27.09 29.54 16.32
N THR A 226 26.48 29.77 15.17
CA THR A 226 25.04 29.54 14.95
C THR A 226 24.69 28.07 15.10
N PHE A 227 25.51 27.17 14.57
CA PHE A 227 25.32 25.72 14.75
C PHE A 227 25.35 25.32 16.23
N LYS A 228 26.35 25.81 16.98
CA LYS A 228 26.51 25.51 18.39
C LYS A 228 25.35 26.05 19.27
N SER A 229 24.79 27.20 18.91
CA SER A 229 23.70 27.82 19.69
C SER A 229 22.31 27.29 19.34
N VAL A 230 22.06 26.91 18.07
CA VAL A 230 20.73 26.56 17.58
C VAL A 230 20.61 25.07 17.24
N CYS A 231 21.59 24.50 16.54
CA CYS A 231 21.48 23.15 15.96
C CYS A 231 21.98 22.06 16.93
N ALA A 232 22.92 22.40 17.80
CA ALA A 232 23.56 21.46 18.72
C ALA A 232 22.59 20.82 19.73
N ALA A 233 21.44 21.44 20.02
CA ALA A 233 20.41 20.90 20.89
C ALA A 233 19.91 19.52 20.42
N CYS A 234 19.79 19.33 19.10
CA CYS A 234 19.36 18.06 18.51
C CYS A 234 20.52 17.29 17.91
N HIS A 235 21.43 17.97 17.16
CA HIS A 235 22.52 17.31 16.45
C HIS A 235 23.80 17.16 17.26
N MET A 236 23.82 17.54 18.54
CA MET A 236 24.99 17.59 19.43
C MET A 236 26.04 18.62 18.97
N ALA A 237 26.86 19.11 19.89
CA ALA A 237 27.92 20.07 19.55
C ALA A 237 28.98 19.52 18.61
N THR A 238 29.10 18.20 18.54
CA THR A 238 30.00 17.46 17.64
C THR A 238 29.40 17.16 16.27
N GLY A 239 28.10 17.43 16.07
CA GLY A 239 27.37 17.07 14.85
C GLY A 239 27.02 15.58 14.71
N LYS A 240 27.31 14.72 15.72
CA LYS A 240 27.09 13.27 15.62
C LYS A 240 25.63 12.82 15.71
N GLY A 241 24.71 13.77 15.87
CA GLY A 241 23.30 13.47 15.96
C GLY A 241 22.86 12.89 17.30
N ASN A 242 21.58 12.54 17.39
CA ASN A 242 20.98 11.95 18.58
C ASN A 242 19.91 10.94 18.19
N GLN A 243 20.20 9.66 18.30
CA GLN A 243 19.29 8.58 17.95
C GLN A 243 17.99 8.56 18.78
N ALA A 244 18.02 9.06 20.02
CA ALA A 244 16.81 9.14 20.84
C ALA A 244 15.79 10.14 20.26
N LEU A 245 16.25 11.15 19.53
CA LEU A 245 15.42 12.17 18.86
C LEU A 245 15.24 11.89 17.36
N GLY A 246 15.94 10.90 16.80
CA GLY A 246 16.02 10.68 15.35
C GLY A 246 16.75 11.80 14.60
N ALA A 247 17.61 12.57 15.29
CA ALA A 247 18.43 13.59 14.69
C ALA A 247 19.67 12.95 14.04
N PRO A 248 19.85 13.11 12.71
CA PRO A 248 20.92 12.45 11.97
C PRO A 248 22.32 12.91 12.39
N ASN A 249 23.28 12.01 12.22
CA ASN A 249 24.69 12.31 12.25
C ASN A 249 25.04 13.20 11.03
N LEU A 250 25.70 14.32 11.26
CA LEU A 250 26.11 15.28 10.23
C LEU A 250 27.61 15.20 9.94
N THR A 251 28.30 14.20 10.51
CA THR A 251 29.75 14.03 10.33
C THR A 251 30.12 12.91 9.38
N ASP A 252 29.13 12.14 8.92
CA ASP A 252 29.28 11.07 7.93
C ASP A 252 29.01 11.56 6.50
N ARG A 253 28.90 10.62 5.55
CA ARG A 253 28.61 10.88 4.15
C ARG A 253 27.20 10.44 3.73
N THR A 254 26.36 10.01 4.67
CA THR A 254 25.00 9.55 4.43
C THR A 254 24.01 10.71 4.55
N TRP A 255 23.32 11.01 3.47
CA TRP A 255 22.47 12.19 3.36
C TRP A 255 21.07 11.82 2.87
N LEU A 256 20.10 11.86 3.76
CA LEU A 256 18.72 11.49 3.46
C LEU A 256 18.06 12.39 2.38
N TYR A 257 18.44 13.68 2.32
CA TYR A 257 17.88 14.64 1.37
C TYR A 257 18.90 15.14 0.34
N GLY A 258 20.17 14.79 0.54
CA GLY A 258 21.28 15.25 -0.26
C GLY A 258 22.14 16.33 0.44
N SER A 259 23.40 16.44 0.02
CA SER A 259 24.47 17.20 0.66
C SER A 259 24.79 18.54 -0.02
N SER A 260 24.00 18.97 -1.02
CA SER A 260 24.23 20.25 -1.66
C SER A 260 23.96 21.43 -0.70
N GLU A 261 24.67 22.55 -0.87
CA GLU A 261 24.44 23.77 -0.09
C GLU A 261 22.94 24.14 -0.11
N ALA A 262 22.35 24.19 -1.30
CA ALA A 262 20.94 24.57 -1.47
C ALA A 262 19.99 23.64 -0.71
N THR A 263 20.23 22.32 -0.72
CA THR A 263 19.41 21.34 -0.01
C THR A 263 19.52 21.48 1.51
N ILE A 264 20.74 21.74 2.01
CA ILE A 264 20.97 21.93 3.45
C ILE A 264 20.31 23.24 3.92
N VAL A 265 20.45 24.33 3.14
CA VAL A 265 19.79 25.61 3.40
C VAL A 265 18.26 25.44 3.41
N GLU A 266 17.71 24.73 2.42
CA GLU A 266 16.29 24.43 2.38
C GLU A 266 15.85 23.66 3.63
N THR A 267 16.62 22.66 4.05
CA THR A 267 16.33 21.87 5.25
C THR A 267 16.35 22.72 6.51
N ILE A 268 17.29 23.65 6.65
CA ILE A 268 17.37 24.57 7.78
C ILE A 268 16.17 25.52 7.79
N LEU A 269 15.85 26.15 6.67
CA LEU A 269 14.82 27.17 6.62
C LEU A 269 13.39 26.62 6.62
N LYS A 270 13.15 25.51 5.93
CA LYS A 270 11.80 24.91 5.82
C LYS A 270 11.53 23.83 6.84
N GLY A 271 12.58 23.22 7.40
CA GLY A 271 12.45 22.02 8.24
C GLY A 271 12.20 20.76 7.42
N ARG A 272 12.01 19.64 8.14
CA ARG A 272 11.62 18.33 7.58
C ARG A 272 10.62 17.67 8.51
N ASP A 273 9.62 17.04 7.94
CA ASP A 273 8.58 16.30 8.65
C ASP A 273 8.35 14.98 7.90
N ASN A 274 8.72 13.86 8.52
CA ASN A 274 8.63 12.55 7.90
C ASN A 274 8.01 11.54 8.86
N THR A 275 7.13 10.71 8.32
CA THR A 275 6.48 9.64 9.05
C THR A 275 6.76 8.29 8.40
N MET A 276 7.31 7.35 9.14
CA MET A 276 7.25 5.92 8.85
C MET A 276 6.01 5.37 9.58
N PRO A 277 5.01 4.81 8.87
CA PRO A 277 3.78 4.34 9.51
C PRO A 277 4.02 3.11 10.38
N ALA A 278 3.19 2.95 11.42
CA ALA A 278 3.14 1.74 12.23
C ALA A 278 2.54 0.56 11.43
N HIS A 279 3.14 -0.62 11.55
CA HIS A 279 2.69 -1.82 10.84
C HIS A 279 1.95 -2.83 11.73
N GLU A 280 1.81 -2.58 13.03
CA GLU A 280 1.15 -3.50 13.99
C GLU A 280 -0.32 -3.81 13.67
N ASN A 281 -1.03 -2.88 13.01
CA ASN A 281 -2.40 -3.08 12.59
C ASN A 281 -2.53 -3.76 11.20
N LEU A 282 -1.42 -3.87 10.47
CA LEU A 282 -1.37 -4.42 9.11
C LEU A 282 -0.76 -5.82 9.08
N LEU A 283 0.25 -6.06 9.90
CA LEU A 283 1.03 -7.29 9.93
C LEU A 283 0.96 -7.95 11.31
N SER A 284 0.93 -9.29 11.34
CA SER A 284 1.02 -10.03 12.60
C SER A 284 2.40 -9.85 13.24
N PRO A 285 2.51 -10.01 14.59
CA PRO A 285 3.79 -9.87 15.30
C PRO A 285 4.91 -10.76 14.75
N GLU A 286 4.57 -11.96 14.28
CA GLU A 286 5.53 -12.91 13.70
C GLU A 286 6.10 -12.38 12.39
N LYS A 287 5.25 -11.79 11.53
CA LYS A 287 5.67 -11.18 10.25
C LYS A 287 6.56 -9.96 10.49
N ILE A 288 6.22 -9.13 11.49
CA ILE A 288 7.03 -7.97 11.88
C ILE A 288 8.39 -8.43 12.38
N ARG A 289 8.45 -9.51 13.17
CA ARG A 289 9.72 -10.06 13.69
C ARG A 289 10.61 -10.59 12.57
N LEU A 290 10.03 -11.30 11.58
CA LEU A 290 10.74 -11.74 10.37
C LEU A 290 11.25 -10.56 9.53
N LEU A 291 10.46 -9.49 9.40
CA LEU A 291 10.89 -8.26 8.73
C LEU A 291 12.03 -7.59 9.47
N ALA A 292 11.98 -7.50 10.81
CA ALA A 292 13.04 -6.92 11.61
C ALA A 292 14.35 -7.72 11.46
N ALA A 293 14.25 -9.05 11.44
CA ALA A 293 15.40 -9.93 11.21
C ALA A 293 15.99 -9.75 9.80
N TYR A 294 15.14 -9.66 8.78
CA TYR A 294 15.56 -9.40 7.41
C TYR A 294 16.29 -8.06 7.29
N VAL A 295 15.68 -6.98 7.78
CA VAL A 295 16.25 -5.63 7.73
C VAL A 295 17.57 -5.54 8.51
N TRP A 296 17.63 -6.13 9.71
CA TRP A 296 18.87 -6.21 10.46
C TRP A 296 19.96 -6.96 9.70
N GLY A 297 19.60 -8.05 9.04
CA GLY A 297 20.51 -8.84 8.21
C GLY A 297 21.11 -8.08 7.05
N LEU A 298 20.37 -7.13 6.44
CA LEU A 298 20.85 -6.36 5.29
C LEU A 298 22.12 -5.55 5.57
N SER A 299 22.18 -4.90 6.74
CA SER A 299 23.37 -4.13 7.16
C SER A 299 24.45 -4.98 7.82
N ASN A 300 24.13 -6.21 8.28
CA ASN A 300 25.05 -7.08 9.03
C ASN A 300 25.50 -8.35 8.25
N SER A 301 25.03 -8.57 7.02
CA SER A 301 25.34 -9.74 6.21
C SER A 301 26.82 -9.87 5.82
N SER A 302 27.56 -8.75 5.80
CA SER A 302 29.01 -8.76 5.54
C SER A 302 29.84 -9.38 6.70
N THR A 303 29.31 -9.40 7.92
CA THR A 303 29.92 -10.05 9.09
C THR A 303 29.49 -11.50 9.23
N ALA A 304 28.20 -11.80 9.06
CA ALA A 304 27.66 -13.17 9.19
C ALA A 304 28.17 -14.13 8.10
N GLY A 305 28.36 -13.62 6.87
CA GLY A 305 28.90 -14.43 5.75
C GLY A 305 30.41 -14.73 5.89
N ARG A 306 31.16 -13.86 6.55
CA ARG A 306 32.60 -14.10 6.83
C ARG A 306 32.81 -15.12 7.97
N ASP A 307 32.02 -15.04 9.02
CA ASP A 307 32.15 -15.96 10.17
C ASP A 307 31.65 -17.37 9.81
N ALA A 308 30.70 -17.50 8.89
CA ALA A 308 30.27 -18.80 8.36
C ALA A 308 31.29 -19.45 7.39
N LEU A 309 32.14 -18.66 6.73
CA LEU A 309 33.21 -19.13 5.83
C LEU A 309 34.54 -19.33 6.56
N THR A 310 34.72 -18.76 7.76
CA THR A 310 35.94 -18.91 8.59
C THR A 310 35.77 -19.90 9.74
N GLY A 311 34.71 -20.72 9.74
CA GLY A 311 34.54 -21.85 10.64
C GLY A 311 35.65 -22.89 10.50
N THR A 312 36.87 -22.47 10.75
CA THR A 312 37.99 -23.35 11.09
C THR A 312 37.86 -23.82 12.52
N SER A 313 37.50 -25.08 12.64
CA SER A 313 37.70 -25.94 13.82
C SER A 313 38.91 -25.50 14.66
N GLN A 314 38.70 -25.17 15.90
CA GLN A 314 39.61 -25.48 17.00
C GLN A 314 38.89 -26.37 18.00
#